data_583a5533eef03331517764ae2f815084
#
_entry.id   583a5533eef03331517764ae2f815084
#
_cell.length_a   1.000
_cell.length_b   1.000
_cell.length_c   1.000
_cell.angle_alpha   90.00
_cell.angle_beta   90.00
_cell.angle_gamma   90.00
#
_symmetry.space_group_name_H-M   'P 1'
#
loop_
_entity.id
_entity.type
_entity.pdbx_description
1 polymer ?
#
loop_
_entity_poly.entity_id
_entity_poly.type
_entity_poly.pdbx_seq_one_letter_code
_entity_poly.pdbx_strand_id
1 'polypeptide(L)'
;MLRSVSPPGLTAMTMRDLEEVLESRSRALTAAKWIYGPRAWSSVMPSTVPGVSPQAWERVRATRRVADVRVAETASSADGTIKLLIALDGGAIETVMIPSSARSTICVSSQIGCTRTCKFCATATLGFGRNLLADEIVAQYLIARMLAPEQAPAKNVVFMGMGEPMDNLDEVLIAVEVLTQSPAPQLGHAQVTVSTSGVLPGMRRFLAESRGSLALSLNGSTDAQRTALMPQTKTWPIGDLLDLLRTDRSTHPKRIHFIEYVMFDGVNDTDDDARRVVDLLAGINARVNLIPHNPIATSPLRSATGDRIDGFHQVLVGAGVRCMIRSPRGQDIAAACGQLAHVRTR
;
A
#
# COMPACT_ATOMS: atom_id res chain seq x y z
N MET A 1 -15.89 -6.69 -28.61
CA MET A 1 -15.49 -5.28 -28.53
C MET A 1 -14.07 -5.25 -28.02
N LEU A 2 -13.10 -4.91 -28.88
CA LEU A 2 -11.72 -4.67 -28.49
C LEU A 2 -11.73 -3.44 -27.58
N ARG A 3 -11.37 -3.60 -26.29
CA ARG A 3 -11.10 -2.46 -25.42
C ARG A 3 -9.99 -1.66 -26.09
N SER A 4 -10.23 -0.40 -26.41
CA SER A 4 -9.17 0.52 -26.78
C SER A 4 -8.21 0.57 -25.61
N VAL A 5 -7.04 -0.06 -25.75
CA VAL A 5 -6.00 0.00 -24.71
C VAL A 5 -5.53 1.45 -24.68
N SER A 6 -5.93 2.17 -23.67
CA SER A 6 -5.43 3.55 -23.45
C SER A 6 -3.90 3.52 -23.41
N PRO A 7 -3.21 4.54 -23.97
CA PRO A 7 -1.76 4.60 -23.89
C PRO A 7 -1.27 4.48 -22.44
N PRO A 8 -0.15 3.80 -22.19
CA PRO A 8 0.43 3.73 -20.87
C PRO A 8 0.71 5.11 -20.27
N GLY A 9 0.60 5.23 -18.95
CA GLY A 9 0.79 6.49 -18.27
C GLY A 9 2.26 6.93 -18.18
N LEU A 10 2.52 8.23 -18.28
CA LEU A 10 3.86 8.83 -18.16
C LEU A 10 4.53 8.44 -16.83
N THR A 11 3.81 8.50 -15.73
CA THR A 11 4.35 8.19 -14.40
C THR A 11 4.38 6.69 -14.08
N ALA A 12 3.98 5.82 -15.00
CA ALA A 12 4.20 4.38 -14.95
C ALA A 12 5.42 3.92 -15.76
N MET A 13 6.16 4.85 -16.39
CA MET A 13 7.33 4.48 -17.18
C MET A 13 8.48 4.02 -16.30
N THR A 14 8.91 2.79 -16.50
CA THR A 14 10.17 2.29 -15.92
C THR A 14 11.37 2.91 -16.61
N MET A 15 12.56 2.75 -16.03
CA MET A 15 13.78 3.18 -16.71
C MET A 15 13.95 2.49 -18.07
N ARG A 16 13.54 1.23 -18.18
CA ARG A 16 13.56 0.48 -19.44
C ARG A 16 12.66 1.11 -20.49
N ASP A 17 11.43 1.47 -20.13
CA ASP A 17 10.48 2.13 -21.03
C ASP A 17 11.01 3.47 -21.52
N LEU A 18 11.65 4.24 -20.61
CA LEU A 18 12.26 5.52 -20.94
C LEU A 18 13.46 5.35 -21.88
N GLU A 19 14.33 4.36 -21.64
CA GLU A 19 15.48 4.04 -22.51
C GLU A 19 15.01 3.63 -23.90
N GLU A 20 13.98 2.80 -24.00
CA GLU A 20 13.40 2.34 -25.26
C GLU A 20 12.82 3.51 -26.08
N VAL A 21 11.93 4.31 -25.48
CA VAL A 21 11.25 5.41 -26.20
C VAL A 21 12.22 6.56 -26.54
N LEU A 22 13.16 6.87 -25.66
CA LEU A 22 14.11 7.97 -25.86
C LEU A 22 15.38 7.56 -26.61
N GLU A 23 15.56 6.24 -26.88
CA GLU A 23 16.71 5.64 -27.57
C GLU A 23 18.07 6.08 -26.98
N SER A 24 18.08 6.36 -25.67
CA SER A 24 19.28 6.88 -25.00
C SER A 24 19.14 6.78 -23.49
N ARG A 25 20.07 6.07 -22.85
CA ARG A 25 20.16 5.98 -21.38
C ARG A 25 20.35 7.36 -20.74
N SER A 26 21.15 8.25 -21.33
CA SER A 26 21.37 9.59 -20.79
C SER A 26 20.10 10.44 -20.81
N ARG A 27 19.34 10.40 -21.92
CA ARG A 27 18.05 11.08 -22.01
C ARG A 27 17.03 10.47 -21.05
N ALA A 28 17.01 9.15 -20.92
CA ALA A 28 16.12 8.43 -19.98
C ALA A 28 16.40 8.85 -18.54
N LEU A 29 17.66 8.89 -18.11
CA LEU A 29 18.06 9.37 -16.79
C LEU A 29 17.62 10.82 -16.54
N THR A 30 17.77 11.68 -17.53
CA THR A 30 17.35 13.10 -17.46
C THR A 30 15.84 13.21 -17.35
N ALA A 31 15.10 12.47 -18.19
CA ALA A 31 13.64 12.44 -18.15
C ALA A 31 13.12 11.88 -16.83
N ALA A 32 13.70 10.78 -16.32
CA ALA A 32 13.30 10.20 -15.04
C ALA A 32 13.49 11.18 -13.88
N LYS A 33 14.65 11.85 -13.78
CA LYS A 33 14.89 12.88 -12.77
C LYS A 33 13.86 14.00 -12.84
N TRP A 34 13.45 14.36 -14.05
CA TRP A 34 12.46 15.40 -14.23
C TRP A 34 11.04 14.93 -13.93
N ILE A 35 10.61 13.75 -14.43
CA ILE A 35 9.27 13.20 -14.23
C ILE A 35 9.02 12.92 -12.74
N TYR A 36 9.98 12.25 -12.07
CA TYR A 36 9.85 11.78 -10.70
C TYR A 36 10.52 12.70 -9.67
N GLY A 37 11.10 13.82 -10.10
CA GLY A 37 11.76 14.79 -9.24
C GLY A 37 10.79 15.53 -8.29
N PRO A 38 11.30 16.26 -7.28
CA PRO A 38 10.50 17.03 -6.32
C PRO A 38 9.90 18.27 -7.00
N ARG A 39 8.69 18.14 -7.50
CA ARG A 39 7.91 19.21 -8.10
C ARG A 39 6.43 18.99 -7.91
N ALA A 40 5.64 20.05 -8.05
CA ALA A 40 4.20 19.97 -8.01
C ALA A 40 3.67 19.03 -9.11
N TRP A 41 2.67 18.24 -8.74
CA TRP A 41 1.97 17.37 -9.67
C TRP A 41 1.23 18.20 -10.74
N SER A 42 1.20 17.69 -11.97
CA SER A 42 0.37 18.23 -13.06
C SER A 42 -0.24 17.08 -13.84
N SER A 43 -1.54 17.13 -14.07
CA SER A 43 -2.25 16.21 -14.96
C SER A 43 -2.09 16.57 -16.45
N VAL A 44 -1.29 17.59 -16.74
CA VAL A 44 -1.02 18.03 -18.12
C VAL A 44 0.30 17.46 -18.61
N MET A 45 0.28 16.89 -19.82
CA MET A 45 1.49 16.42 -20.48
C MET A 45 2.43 17.58 -20.74
N PRO A 46 3.66 17.57 -20.23
CA PRO A 46 4.61 18.65 -20.44
C PRO A 46 4.98 18.79 -21.92
N SER A 47 5.05 20.02 -22.40
CA SER A 47 5.46 20.32 -23.79
C SER A 47 6.93 20.00 -24.02
N THR A 48 7.77 20.19 -23.00
CA THR A 48 9.23 19.96 -23.04
C THR A 48 9.72 19.40 -21.73
N VAL A 49 10.88 18.73 -21.78
CA VAL A 49 11.65 18.30 -20.59
C VAL A 49 13.07 18.83 -20.73
N PRO A 50 13.57 19.61 -19.76
CA PRO A 50 14.94 20.15 -19.83
C PRO A 50 15.98 19.03 -20.02
N GLY A 51 16.88 19.21 -20.98
CA GLY A 51 17.93 18.25 -21.30
C GLY A 51 17.49 17.06 -22.19
N VAL A 52 16.23 17.06 -22.66
CA VAL A 52 15.73 16.12 -23.67
C VAL A 52 15.36 16.90 -24.91
N SER A 53 15.84 16.48 -26.08
CA SER A 53 15.53 17.20 -27.34
C SER A 53 14.02 17.15 -27.64
N PRO A 54 13.46 18.20 -28.29
CA PRO A 54 12.03 18.23 -28.61
C PRO A 54 11.55 17.01 -29.41
N GLN A 55 12.34 16.54 -30.37
CA GLN A 55 12.00 15.37 -31.19
C GLN A 55 11.97 14.07 -30.34
N ALA A 56 12.90 13.92 -29.39
CA ALA A 56 12.92 12.78 -28.51
C ALA A 56 11.73 12.81 -27.53
N TRP A 57 11.39 14.01 -27.03
CA TRP A 57 10.25 14.16 -26.12
C TRP A 57 8.91 13.97 -26.85
N GLU A 58 8.81 14.34 -28.10
CA GLU A 58 7.59 14.13 -28.90
C GLU A 58 7.25 12.64 -29.04
N ARG A 59 8.24 11.73 -29.12
CA ARG A 59 7.98 10.28 -29.09
C ARG A 59 7.30 9.85 -27.81
N VAL A 60 7.68 10.41 -26.67
CA VAL A 60 7.01 10.14 -25.37
C VAL A 60 5.57 10.66 -25.42
N ARG A 61 5.38 11.91 -25.86
CA ARG A 61 4.05 12.54 -25.97
C ARG A 61 3.10 11.79 -26.89
N ALA A 62 3.61 11.25 -27.98
CA ALA A 62 2.82 10.51 -28.96
C ALA A 62 2.38 9.12 -28.44
N THR A 63 3.07 8.55 -27.45
CA THR A 63 2.86 7.17 -27.00
C THR A 63 2.43 7.05 -25.53
N ARG A 64 2.40 8.16 -24.80
CA ARG A 64 2.07 8.18 -23.35
C ARG A 64 1.00 9.22 -23.05
N ARG A 65 0.20 8.93 -22.03
CA ARG A 65 -0.75 9.89 -21.45
C ARG A 65 -0.30 10.33 -20.07
N VAL A 66 -0.87 11.36 -19.52
CA VAL A 66 -0.78 11.70 -18.09
C VAL A 66 -2.11 11.32 -17.44
N ALA A 67 -2.05 10.64 -16.29
CA ALA A 67 -3.25 10.31 -15.54
C ALA A 67 -4.01 11.58 -15.13
N ASP A 68 -5.33 11.58 -15.33
CA ASP A 68 -6.20 12.64 -14.80
C ASP A 68 -6.44 12.40 -13.31
N VAL A 69 -5.49 12.86 -12.52
CA VAL A 69 -5.46 12.70 -11.06
C VAL A 69 -5.55 14.08 -10.44
N ARG A 70 -6.64 14.37 -9.73
CA ARG A 70 -6.92 15.67 -9.13
C ARG A 70 -7.21 15.54 -7.65
N VAL A 71 -6.52 16.34 -6.82
CA VAL A 71 -6.85 16.48 -5.41
C VAL A 71 -8.18 17.24 -5.31
N ALA A 72 -9.22 16.57 -4.83
CA ALA A 72 -10.54 17.13 -4.63
C ALA A 72 -10.69 17.76 -3.24
N GLU A 73 -10.15 17.09 -2.22
CA GLU A 73 -10.21 17.55 -0.81
C GLU A 73 -8.92 17.21 -0.08
N THR A 74 -8.61 18.00 0.94
CA THR A 74 -7.49 17.76 1.87
C THR A 74 -7.98 17.93 3.29
N ALA A 75 -7.73 16.93 4.14
CA ALA A 75 -8.00 16.97 5.56
C ALA A 75 -6.70 16.81 6.36
N SER A 76 -6.52 17.62 7.41
CA SER A 76 -5.33 17.61 8.26
C SER A 76 -5.70 17.25 9.69
N SER A 77 -5.01 16.27 10.25
CA SER A 77 -5.14 15.84 11.64
C SER A 77 -4.24 16.67 12.56
N ALA A 78 -4.61 16.75 13.81
CA ALA A 78 -3.80 17.38 14.86
C ALA A 78 -2.43 16.69 15.04
N ASP A 79 -2.29 15.42 14.67
CA ASP A 79 -1.02 14.68 14.76
C ASP A 79 -0.13 14.87 13.51
N GLY A 80 -0.52 15.77 12.59
CA GLY A 80 0.20 16.09 11.37
C GLY A 80 -0.11 15.16 10.19
N THR A 81 -0.95 14.13 10.37
CA THR A 81 -1.41 13.26 9.27
C THR A 81 -2.26 14.08 8.31
N ILE A 82 -2.04 13.90 7.00
CA ILE A 82 -2.82 14.56 5.95
C ILE A 82 -3.46 13.50 5.07
N LYS A 83 -4.78 13.59 4.92
CA LYS A 83 -5.56 12.75 4.02
C LYS A 83 -5.97 13.55 2.78
N LEU A 84 -5.73 12.99 1.62
CA LEU A 84 -6.14 13.52 0.32
C LEU A 84 -7.27 12.68 -0.23
N LEU A 85 -8.35 13.31 -0.61
CA LEU A 85 -9.33 12.74 -1.52
C LEU A 85 -8.87 13.05 -2.94
N ILE A 86 -8.66 12.02 -3.73
CA ILE A 86 -8.17 12.12 -5.11
C ILE A 86 -9.27 11.65 -6.05
N ALA A 87 -9.73 12.56 -6.90
CA ALA A 87 -10.67 12.27 -7.97
C ALA A 87 -9.93 11.67 -9.18
N LEU A 88 -10.51 10.60 -9.71
CA LEU A 88 -10.03 9.84 -10.87
C LEU A 88 -11.21 9.61 -11.84
N ASP A 89 -10.90 9.15 -13.04
CA ASP A 89 -11.94 8.60 -13.91
C ASP A 89 -12.60 7.38 -13.25
N GLY A 90 -13.93 7.40 -13.20
CA GLY A 90 -14.75 6.35 -12.59
C GLY A 90 -14.89 6.41 -11.07
N GLY A 91 -14.34 7.43 -10.36
CA GLY A 91 -14.58 7.59 -8.93
C GLY A 91 -13.50 8.36 -8.19
N ALA A 92 -13.34 8.06 -6.90
CA ALA A 92 -12.36 8.70 -6.05
C ALA A 92 -11.68 7.68 -5.13
N ILE A 93 -10.48 8.02 -4.69
CA ILE A 93 -9.69 7.26 -3.72
C ILE A 93 -9.15 8.18 -2.64
N GLU A 94 -8.69 7.59 -1.56
CA GLU A 94 -8.00 8.32 -0.50
C GLU A 94 -6.53 7.91 -0.43
N THR A 95 -5.67 8.90 -0.19
CA THR A 95 -4.23 8.75 0.00
C THR A 95 -3.84 9.48 1.28
N VAL A 96 -2.97 8.89 2.10
CA VAL A 96 -2.62 9.46 3.40
C VAL A 96 -1.12 9.68 3.51
N MET A 97 -0.70 10.89 3.87
CA MET A 97 0.66 11.22 4.30
C MET A 97 0.72 11.17 5.83
N ILE A 98 1.57 10.31 6.35
CA ILE A 98 1.72 10.04 7.80
C ILE A 98 3.13 10.45 8.23
N PRO A 99 3.31 11.56 8.95
CA PRO A 99 4.62 12.00 9.40
C PRO A 99 5.09 11.20 10.61
N SER A 100 6.41 11.06 10.75
CA SER A 100 7.08 10.64 11.97
C SER A 100 8.30 11.55 12.23
N SER A 101 9.08 11.28 13.26
CA SER A 101 10.19 12.16 13.65
C SER A 101 11.27 12.37 12.59
N ALA A 102 11.51 11.38 11.72
CA ALA A 102 12.62 11.42 10.75
C ALA A 102 12.21 11.14 9.29
N ARG A 103 10.99 10.70 9.06
CA ARG A 103 10.51 10.33 7.73
C ARG A 103 8.98 10.25 7.71
N SER A 104 8.39 10.51 6.56
CA SER A 104 6.96 10.29 6.35
C SER A 104 6.71 9.00 5.55
N THR A 105 5.54 8.41 5.80
CA THR A 105 5.01 7.27 5.05
C THR A 105 3.83 7.73 4.22
N ILE A 106 3.82 7.36 2.94
CA ILE A 106 2.67 7.59 2.08
C ILE A 106 1.89 6.27 1.97
N CYS A 107 0.62 6.31 2.40
CA CYS A 107 -0.32 5.21 2.24
C CYS A 107 -1.10 5.42 0.94
N VAL A 108 -0.93 4.50 -0.01
CA VAL A 108 -1.54 4.57 -1.34
C VAL A 108 -2.63 3.51 -1.51
N SER A 109 -3.62 3.85 -2.33
CA SER A 109 -4.71 2.97 -2.76
C SER A 109 -4.34 2.23 -4.05
N SER A 110 -4.91 1.03 -4.24
CA SER A 110 -4.71 0.20 -5.43
C SER A 110 -5.99 -0.03 -6.24
N GLN A 111 -7.17 0.30 -5.69
CA GLN A 111 -8.47 0.14 -6.34
C GLN A 111 -9.39 1.30 -5.96
N ILE A 112 -10.37 1.61 -6.80
CA ILE A 112 -11.56 2.37 -6.40
C ILE A 112 -12.48 1.37 -5.70
N GLY A 113 -12.73 1.57 -4.39
CA GLY A 113 -13.38 0.56 -3.55
C GLY A 113 -12.47 -0.63 -3.26
N CYS A 114 -13.03 -1.81 -3.04
CA CYS A 114 -12.27 -3.03 -2.75
C CYS A 114 -13.02 -4.28 -3.21
N THR A 115 -12.28 -5.27 -3.70
CA THR A 115 -12.80 -6.61 -4.03
C THR A 115 -13.10 -7.45 -2.78
N ARG A 116 -12.65 -7.03 -1.59
CA ARG A 116 -12.79 -7.75 -0.32
C ARG A 116 -13.93 -7.19 0.53
N THR A 117 -14.50 -8.05 1.40
CA THR A 117 -15.61 -7.71 2.30
C THR A 117 -15.21 -7.83 3.77
N CYS A 118 -14.03 -7.32 4.13
CA CYS A 118 -13.55 -7.29 5.50
C CYS A 118 -14.52 -6.52 6.41
N LYS A 119 -15.01 -7.13 7.49
CA LYS A 119 -16.06 -6.57 8.35
C LYS A 119 -15.62 -5.37 9.19
N PHE A 120 -14.33 -5.11 9.26
CA PHE A 120 -13.72 -4.01 10.01
C PHE A 120 -13.19 -2.89 9.12
N CYS A 121 -13.45 -2.92 7.81
CA CYS A 121 -12.90 -1.98 6.85
C CYS A 121 -14.01 -1.19 6.16
N ALA A 122 -13.98 0.12 6.27
CA ALA A 122 -14.94 1.01 5.66
C ALA A 122 -14.92 0.94 4.12
N THR A 123 -13.74 0.75 3.51
CA THR A 123 -13.60 0.57 2.05
C THR A 123 -14.43 -0.62 1.53
N ALA A 124 -14.57 -1.67 2.33
CA ALA A 124 -15.35 -2.85 1.93
C ALA A 124 -16.85 -2.55 1.71
N THR A 125 -17.37 -1.49 2.34
CA THR A 125 -18.78 -1.09 2.19
C THR A 125 -19.07 -0.36 0.88
N LEU A 126 -18.02 0.12 0.20
CA LEU A 126 -18.15 0.83 -1.08
C LEU A 126 -18.33 -0.13 -2.27
N GLY A 127 -18.03 -1.43 -2.07
CA GLY A 127 -17.92 -2.38 -3.17
C GLY A 127 -16.68 -2.13 -4.04
N PHE A 128 -16.60 -2.84 -5.14
CA PHE A 128 -15.50 -2.74 -6.10
C PHE A 128 -15.92 -1.88 -7.31
N GLY A 129 -15.16 -0.86 -7.61
CA GLY A 129 -15.31 -0.05 -8.81
C GLY A 129 -14.40 -0.53 -9.94
N ARG A 130 -13.10 -0.26 -9.84
CA ARG A 130 -12.07 -0.72 -10.78
C ARG A 130 -10.69 -0.78 -10.14
N ASN A 131 -9.80 -1.50 -10.79
CA ASN A 131 -8.37 -1.43 -10.52
C ASN A 131 -7.81 -0.04 -10.90
N LEU A 132 -6.85 0.45 -10.13
CA LEU A 132 -6.06 1.63 -10.51
C LEU A 132 -4.96 1.20 -11.49
N LEU A 133 -4.62 2.10 -12.40
CA LEU A 133 -3.46 1.95 -13.25
C LEU A 133 -2.19 2.34 -12.49
N ALA A 134 -1.04 1.84 -12.91
CA ALA A 134 0.23 2.08 -12.23
C ALA A 134 0.57 3.58 -12.15
N ASP A 135 0.24 4.35 -13.18
CA ASP A 135 0.43 5.80 -13.19
C ASP A 135 -0.46 6.54 -12.18
N GLU A 136 -1.69 6.04 -11.92
CA GLU A 136 -2.57 6.56 -10.88
C GLU A 136 -2.04 6.22 -9.48
N ILE A 137 -1.44 5.04 -9.32
CA ILE A 137 -0.81 4.63 -8.06
C ILE A 137 0.42 5.48 -7.77
N VAL A 138 1.32 5.63 -8.74
CA VAL A 138 2.56 6.42 -8.58
C VAL A 138 2.23 7.90 -8.38
N ALA A 139 1.21 8.43 -9.06
CA ALA A 139 0.77 9.82 -8.89
C ALA A 139 0.38 10.14 -7.44
N GLN A 140 -0.26 9.22 -6.72
CA GLN A 140 -0.58 9.39 -5.29
C GLN A 140 0.69 9.71 -4.47
N TYR A 141 1.77 8.95 -4.69
CA TYR A 141 3.04 9.20 -4.02
C TYR A 141 3.65 10.54 -4.43
N LEU A 142 3.65 10.87 -5.72
CA LEU A 142 4.23 12.11 -6.24
C LEU A 142 3.50 13.36 -5.70
N ILE A 143 2.18 13.27 -5.50
CA ILE A 143 1.36 14.33 -4.91
C ILE A 143 1.62 14.41 -3.40
N ALA A 144 1.42 13.31 -2.69
CA ALA A 144 1.41 13.31 -1.24
C ALA A 144 2.80 13.59 -0.63
N ARG A 145 3.88 13.20 -1.28
CA ARG A 145 5.24 13.47 -0.78
C ARG A 145 5.57 14.97 -0.67
N MET A 146 4.90 15.82 -1.45
CA MET A 146 5.10 17.28 -1.41
C MET A 146 4.51 17.91 -0.13
N LEU A 147 3.68 17.15 0.58
CA LEU A 147 3.09 17.56 1.87
C LEU A 147 3.92 17.10 3.08
N ALA A 148 4.92 16.26 2.84
CA ALA A 148 5.79 15.78 3.90
C ALA A 148 6.67 16.92 4.43
N PRO A 149 6.84 17.05 5.76
CA PRO A 149 7.73 18.05 6.34
C PRO A 149 9.18 17.87 5.85
N GLU A 150 9.92 18.95 5.66
CA GLU A 150 11.33 18.90 5.19
C GLU A 150 12.21 18.04 6.11
N GLN A 151 12.00 18.13 7.44
CA GLN A 151 12.73 17.34 8.44
C GLN A 151 12.31 15.87 8.47
N ALA A 152 11.18 15.52 7.82
CA ALA A 152 10.63 14.17 7.78
C ALA A 152 10.15 13.83 6.35
N PRO A 153 11.05 13.78 5.34
CA PRO A 153 10.67 13.57 3.95
C PRO A 153 9.98 12.22 3.73
N ALA A 154 9.16 12.12 2.69
CA ALA A 154 8.47 10.89 2.32
C ALA A 154 9.47 9.83 1.81
N LYS A 155 9.79 8.86 2.66
CA LYS A 155 10.75 7.79 2.39
C LYS A 155 10.15 6.38 2.46
N ASN A 156 8.87 6.25 2.84
CA ASN A 156 8.18 4.97 2.86
C ASN A 156 6.89 5.05 2.05
N VAL A 157 6.54 3.96 1.40
CA VAL A 157 5.23 3.77 0.74
C VAL A 157 4.63 2.47 1.25
N VAL A 158 3.35 2.51 1.62
CA VAL A 158 2.59 1.33 2.00
C VAL A 158 1.31 1.25 1.14
N PHE A 159 1.06 0.09 0.56
CA PHE A 159 -0.17 -0.21 -0.17
C PHE A 159 -1.20 -0.75 0.83
N MET A 160 -1.67 0.15 1.69
CA MET A 160 -2.61 -0.13 2.79
C MET A 160 -3.82 0.81 2.76
N GLY A 161 -4.00 1.53 1.66
CA GLY A 161 -5.17 2.35 1.36
C GLY A 161 -6.35 1.51 0.87
N MET A 162 -7.12 2.04 -0.06
CA MET A 162 -8.28 1.36 -0.63
C MET A 162 -7.85 0.28 -1.62
N GLY A 163 -8.49 -0.91 -1.52
CA GLY A 163 -8.30 -2.03 -2.44
C GLY A 163 -7.48 -3.20 -1.89
N GLU A 164 -7.50 -4.31 -2.64
CA GLU A 164 -6.63 -5.49 -2.44
C GLU A 164 -5.54 -5.48 -3.52
N PRO A 165 -4.28 -5.18 -3.16
CA PRO A 165 -3.20 -5.06 -4.14
C PRO A 165 -2.95 -6.33 -4.96
N MET A 166 -3.19 -7.53 -4.38
CA MET A 166 -2.96 -8.79 -5.10
C MET A 166 -4.02 -9.06 -6.18
N ASP A 167 -5.17 -8.39 -6.14
CA ASP A 167 -6.18 -8.44 -7.21
C ASP A 167 -5.89 -7.41 -8.33
N ASN A 168 -4.90 -6.54 -8.12
CA ASN A 168 -4.40 -5.56 -9.09
C ASN A 168 -2.88 -5.71 -9.30
N LEU A 169 -2.37 -6.93 -9.26
CA LEU A 169 -0.94 -7.18 -9.07
C LEU A 169 -0.08 -6.67 -10.23
N ASP A 170 -0.55 -6.72 -11.47
CA ASP A 170 0.23 -6.25 -12.62
C ASP A 170 0.57 -4.75 -12.48
N GLU A 171 -0.41 -3.93 -12.17
CA GLU A 171 -0.24 -2.49 -12.00
C GLU A 171 0.56 -2.16 -10.72
N VAL A 172 0.36 -2.95 -9.66
CA VAL A 172 1.12 -2.82 -8.40
C VAL A 172 2.59 -3.14 -8.61
N LEU A 173 2.94 -4.18 -9.37
CA LEU A 173 4.34 -4.53 -9.68
C LEU A 173 5.04 -3.42 -10.46
N ILE A 174 4.38 -2.86 -11.48
CA ILE A 174 4.91 -1.71 -12.23
C ILE A 174 5.10 -0.51 -11.28
N ALA A 175 4.12 -0.20 -10.43
CA ALA A 175 4.24 0.91 -9.49
C ALA A 175 5.40 0.70 -8.49
N VAL A 176 5.59 -0.51 -7.97
CA VAL A 176 6.72 -0.84 -7.08
C VAL A 176 8.05 -0.69 -7.80
N GLU A 177 8.16 -1.15 -9.06
CA GLU A 177 9.37 -0.99 -9.87
C GLU A 177 9.69 0.50 -10.05
N VAL A 178 8.72 1.32 -10.48
CA VAL A 178 8.89 2.75 -10.66
C VAL A 178 9.29 3.45 -9.35
N LEU A 179 8.65 3.13 -8.24
CA LEU A 179 8.95 3.76 -6.94
C LEU A 179 10.36 3.43 -6.44
N THR A 180 10.89 2.26 -6.80
CA THR A 180 12.21 1.80 -6.35
C THR A 180 13.34 2.02 -7.35
N GLN A 181 13.02 2.43 -8.59
CA GLN A 181 14.03 2.63 -9.64
C GLN A 181 14.95 3.81 -9.35
N SER A 182 16.19 3.73 -9.88
CA SER A 182 17.17 4.82 -9.89
C SER A 182 17.13 5.52 -11.26
N PRO A 183 17.22 6.85 -11.34
CA PRO A 183 17.67 7.79 -10.29
C PRO A 183 16.54 8.35 -9.42
N ALA A 184 15.29 8.14 -9.76
CA ALA A 184 14.15 8.69 -9.03
C ALA A 184 12.89 7.85 -9.30
N PRO A 185 11.99 7.69 -8.32
CA PRO A 185 11.97 8.19 -6.93
C PRO A 185 13.05 7.59 -6.01
N GLN A 186 13.62 6.43 -6.34
CA GLN A 186 14.76 5.79 -5.66
C GLN A 186 14.48 5.44 -4.19
N LEU A 187 13.27 4.95 -3.91
CA LEU A 187 12.99 4.34 -2.61
C LEU A 187 13.73 3.01 -2.50
N GLY A 188 14.25 2.70 -1.31
CA GLY A 188 14.77 1.36 -1.05
C GLY A 188 13.66 0.31 -1.10
N HIS A 189 13.94 -0.90 -1.58
CA HIS A 189 12.93 -1.97 -1.64
C HIS A 189 12.25 -2.25 -0.29
N ALA A 190 12.99 -2.16 0.83
CA ALA A 190 12.45 -2.31 2.17
C ALA A 190 11.56 -1.12 2.63
N GLN A 191 11.54 -0.04 1.85
CA GLN A 191 10.71 1.15 2.11
C GLN A 191 9.37 1.11 1.38
N VAL A 192 9.16 0.10 0.52
CA VAL A 192 7.89 -0.13 -0.18
C VAL A 192 7.29 -1.44 0.34
N THR A 193 6.14 -1.34 0.99
CA THR A 193 5.43 -2.49 1.56
C THR A 193 4.08 -2.66 0.89
N VAL A 194 3.82 -3.85 0.36
CA VAL A 194 2.53 -4.22 -0.24
C VAL A 194 1.78 -5.13 0.74
N SER A 195 0.59 -4.68 1.16
CA SER A 195 -0.26 -5.45 2.07
C SER A 195 -1.27 -6.29 1.30
N THR A 196 -1.68 -7.41 1.89
CA THR A 196 -2.72 -8.27 1.33
C THR A 196 -3.54 -8.93 2.43
N SER A 197 -4.80 -9.18 2.16
CA SER A 197 -5.66 -10.04 2.97
C SER A 197 -5.29 -11.52 2.87
N GLY A 198 -4.34 -11.90 2.02
CA GLY A 198 -3.87 -13.28 1.85
C GLY A 198 -4.41 -13.92 0.58
N VAL A 199 -4.19 -13.32 -0.57
CA VAL A 199 -4.47 -13.90 -1.90
C VAL A 199 -3.27 -14.72 -2.32
N LEU A 200 -3.26 -16.01 -2.01
CA LEU A 200 -2.10 -16.90 -2.14
C LEU A 200 -1.45 -16.86 -3.55
N PRO A 201 -2.18 -16.93 -4.67
CA PRO A 201 -1.57 -16.83 -6.01
C PRO A 201 -0.86 -15.50 -6.23
N GLY A 202 -1.48 -14.38 -5.80
CA GLY A 202 -0.88 -13.04 -5.89
C GLY A 202 0.36 -12.91 -5.01
N MET A 203 0.31 -13.40 -3.76
CA MET A 203 1.46 -13.41 -2.85
C MET A 203 2.65 -14.17 -3.45
N ARG A 204 2.41 -15.38 -4.02
CA ARG A 204 3.45 -16.19 -4.65
C ARG A 204 4.12 -15.44 -5.79
N ARG A 205 3.34 -14.82 -6.65
CA ARG A 205 3.82 -14.05 -7.78
C ARG A 205 4.56 -12.78 -7.32
N PHE A 206 4.02 -12.03 -6.35
CA PHE A 206 4.69 -10.85 -5.79
C PHE A 206 6.06 -11.17 -5.19
N LEU A 207 6.18 -12.27 -4.45
CA LEU A 207 7.45 -12.69 -3.84
C LEU A 207 8.48 -13.12 -4.89
N ALA A 208 8.04 -13.65 -6.03
CA ALA A 208 8.92 -14.04 -7.13
C ALA A 208 9.38 -12.84 -7.98
N GLU A 209 8.50 -11.87 -8.23
CA GLU A 209 8.74 -10.79 -9.19
C GLU A 209 9.15 -9.46 -8.53
N SER A 210 8.91 -9.29 -7.22
CA SER A 210 9.21 -8.05 -6.50
C SER A 210 10.25 -8.25 -5.39
N ARG A 211 11.01 -7.19 -5.14
CA ARG A 211 11.92 -7.10 -3.97
C ARG A 211 11.32 -6.27 -2.83
N GLY A 212 10.12 -5.73 -3.00
CA GLY A 212 9.38 -5.02 -1.97
C GLY A 212 9.04 -5.91 -0.77
N SER A 213 8.69 -5.29 0.34
CA SER A 213 8.22 -5.99 1.55
C SER A 213 6.77 -6.42 1.38
N LEU A 214 6.43 -7.62 1.87
CA LEU A 214 5.06 -8.11 1.93
C LEU A 214 4.51 -7.95 3.36
N ALA A 215 3.27 -7.46 3.49
CA ALA A 215 2.53 -7.44 4.73
C ALA A 215 1.29 -8.32 4.61
N LEU A 216 1.21 -9.40 5.40
CA LEU A 216 0.05 -10.26 5.47
C LEU A 216 -0.88 -9.78 6.58
N SER A 217 -2.10 -9.40 6.23
CA SER A 217 -3.19 -9.16 7.20
C SER A 217 -3.67 -10.50 7.76
N LEU A 218 -3.06 -10.93 8.87
CA LEU A 218 -3.40 -12.20 9.51
C LEU A 218 -4.74 -12.09 10.25
N ASN A 219 -4.88 -11.13 11.16
CA ASN A 219 -6.10 -10.73 11.87
C ASN A 219 -6.85 -11.84 12.63
N GLY A 220 -6.28 -13.02 12.74
CA GLY A 220 -6.82 -14.15 13.50
C GLY A 220 -5.76 -15.20 13.71
N SER A 221 -5.84 -15.93 14.82
CA SER A 221 -4.96 -17.06 15.17
C SER A 221 -5.48 -18.41 14.67
N THR A 222 -6.72 -18.42 14.13
CA THR A 222 -7.37 -19.59 13.53
C THR A 222 -8.08 -19.22 12.24
N ASP A 223 -8.27 -20.19 11.33
CA ASP A 223 -9.01 -19.99 10.09
C ASP A 223 -10.46 -19.55 10.35
N ALA A 224 -11.07 -20.05 11.44
CA ALA A 224 -12.43 -19.67 11.83
C ALA A 224 -12.53 -18.18 12.17
N GLN A 225 -11.63 -17.67 13.04
CA GLN A 225 -11.58 -16.24 13.37
C GLN A 225 -11.32 -15.40 12.13
N ARG A 226 -10.36 -15.81 11.31
CA ARG A 226 -9.96 -15.09 10.12
C ARG A 226 -11.10 -15.00 9.10
N THR A 227 -11.80 -16.11 8.86
CA THR A 227 -12.96 -16.14 7.96
C THR A 227 -14.13 -15.32 8.51
N ALA A 228 -14.35 -15.32 9.83
CA ALA A 228 -15.38 -14.50 10.45
C ALA A 228 -15.15 -12.99 10.23
N LEU A 229 -13.89 -12.54 10.25
CA LEU A 229 -13.48 -11.14 10.04
C LEU A 229 -13.32 -10.78 8.55
N MET A 230 -12.80 -11.72 7.75
CA MET A 230 -12.46 -11.56 6.34
C MET A 230 -13.03 -12.74 5.52
N PRO A 231 -14.32 -12.74 5.15
CA PRO A 231 -15.01 -13.92 4.61
C PRO A 231 -14.39 -14.56 3.37
N GLN A 232 -13.72 -13.78 2.51
CA GLN A 232 -13.05 -14.32 1.31
C GLN A 232 -11.81 -15.16 1.63
N THR A 233 -11.28 -15.10 2.85
CA THR A 233 -10.05 -15.81 3.22
C THR A 233 -10.25 -17.32 3.42
N LYS A 234 -11.49 -17.80 3.45
CA LYS A 234 -11.79 -19.25 3.51
C LYS A 234 -11.17 -20.06 2.37
N THR A 235 -10.82 -19.40 1.25
CA THR A 235 -10.21 -20.04 0.08
C THR A 235 -8.75 -20.43 0.34
N TRP A 236 -8.06 -19.68 1.19
CA TRP A 236 -6.63 -19.88 1.47
C TRP A 236 -6.40 -19.93 2.98
N PRO A 237 -6.26 -21.17 3.55
CA PRO A 237 -5.99 -21.36 4.97
C PRO A 237 -4.71 -20.67 5.43
N ILE A 238 -4.65 -20.32 6.72
CA ILE A 238 -3.48 -19.68 7.34
C ILE A 238 -2.20 -20.50 7.08
N GLY A 239 -2.30 -21.82 7.17
CA GLY A 239 -1.16 -22.71 6.93
C GLY A 239 -0.51 -22.48 5.57
N ASP A 240 -1.30 -22.47 4.49
CA ASP A 240 -0.80 -22.30 3.12
C ASP A 240 -0.11 -20.94 2.92
N LEU A 241 -0.67 -19.88 3.53
CA LEU A 241 -0.10 -18.53 3.45
C LEU A 241 1.25 -18.46 4.16
N LEU A 242 1.34 -19.04 5.36
CA LEU A 242 2.55 -19.03 6.17
C LEU A 242 3.62 -19.98 5.62
N ASP A 243 3.24 -21.10 5.02
CA ASP A 243 4.17 -22.03 4.34
C ASP A 243 4.83 -21.34 3.14
N LEU A 244 4.11 -20.49 2.41
CA LEU A 244 4.70 -19.66 1.37
C LEU A 244 5.76 -18.72 1.95
N LEU A 245 5.51 -18.08 3.10
CA LEU A 245 6.49 -17.19 3.74
C LEU A 245 7.70 -17.95 4.30
N ARG A 246 7.51 -19.18 4.80
CA ARG A 246 8.63 -20.07 5.20
C ARG A 246 9.50 -20.46 4.01
N THR A 247 8.86 -20.77 2.89
CA THR A 247 9.57 -21.10 1.63
C THR A 247 10.36 -19.89 1.13
N ASP A 248 9.77 -18.69 1.13
CA ASP A 248 10.49 -17.47 0.75
C ASP A 248 11.69 -17.18 1.65
N ARG A 249 11.60 -17.48 2.95
CA ARG A 249 12.76 -17.35 3.87
C ARG A 249 13.94 -18.24 3.47
N SER A 250 13.69 -19.44 2.95
CA SER A 250 14.76 -20.34 2.51
C SER A 250 15.54 -19.81 1.31
N THR A 251 14.86 -19.10 0.42
CA THR A 251 15.42 -18.49 -0.80
C THR A 251 15.92 -17.07 -0.58
N HIS A 252 15.27 -16.32 0.32
CA HIS A 252 15.56 -14.92 0.62
C HIS A 252 15.69 -14.68 2.13
N PRO A 253 16.73 -15.20 2.81
CA PRO A 253 16.82 -15.23 4.28
C PRO A 253 16.83 -13.84 4.93
N LYS A 254 17.19 -12.79 4.19
CA LYS A 254 17.20 -11.40 4.68
C LYS A 254 15.88 -10.67 4.48
N ARG A 255 14.94 -11.21 3.68
CA ARG A 255 13.64 -10.60 3.46
C ARG A 255 12.83 -10.67 4.76
N ILE A 256 12.22 -9.56 5.12
CA ILE A 256 11.37 -9.45 6.31
C ILE A 256 9.94 -9.32 5.83
N HIS A 257 9.06 -10.17 6.37
CA HIS A 257 7.63 -10.07 6.15
C HIS A 257 6.97 -9.33 7.32
N PHE A 258 5.96 -8.55 7.05
CA PHE A 258 5.13 -7.95 8.09
C PHE A 258 3.88 -8.80 8.28
N ILE A 259 3.46 -8.93 9.54
CA ILE A 259 2.20 -9.57 9.92
C ILE A 259 1.36 -8.49 10.59
N GLU A 260 0.31 -8.09 9.92
CA GLU A 260 -0.64 -7.11 10.46
C GLU A 260 -1.72 -7.87 11.23
N TYR A 261 -1.92 -7.50 12.49
CA TYR A 261 -2.86 -8.14 13.39
C TYR A 261 -3.72 -7.08 14.06
N VAL A 262 -4.91 -6.83 13.50
CA VAL A 262 -5.90 -5.93 14.10
C VAL A 262 -6.56 -6.63 15.27
N MET A 263 -6.55 -5.99 16.44
CA MET A 263 -7.02 -6.58 17.70
C MET A 263 -8.45 -6.15 18.02
N PHE A 264 -9.34 -7.12 18.15
CA PHE A 264 -10.76 -6.93 18.44
C PHE A 264 -11.12 -7.53 19.79
N ASP A 265 -11.82 -6.74 20.61
CA ASP A 265 -12.30 -7.11 21.95
C ASP A 265 -13.12 -8.40 21.93
N GLY A 266 -12.66 -9.41 22.68
CA GLY A 266 -13.32 -10.72 22.82
C GLY A 266 -13.38 -11.56 21.55
N VAL A 267 -12.59 -11.23 20.49
CA VAL A 267 -12.60 -11.97 19.22
C VAL A 267 -11.28 -12.70 18.96
N ASN A 268 -10.15 -11.98 19.05
CA ASN A 268 -8.83 -12.50 18.68
C ASN A 268 -7.72 -11.96 19.61
N ASP A 269 -8.07 -11.56 20.81
CA ASP A 269 -7.20 -10.82 21.74
C ASP A 269 -6.81 -11.62 23.01
N THR A 270 -7.07 -12.95 23.02
CA THR A 270 -6.75 -13.78 24.18
C THR A 270 -5.28 -14.18 24.24
N ASP A 271 -4.78 -14.56 25.42
CA ASP A 271 -3.42 -15.08 25.58
C ASP A 271 -3.20 -16.37 24.77
N ASP A 272 -4.25 -17.19 24.60
CA ASP A 272 -4.19 -18.37 23.75
C ASP A 272 -4.08 -18.00 22.26
N ASP A 273 -4.71 -16.89 21.85
CA ASP A 273 -4.50 -16.34 20.49
C ASP A 273 -3.04 -15.91 20.32
N ALA A 274 -2.46 -15.24 21.31
CA ALA A 274 -1.07 -14.81 21.26
C ALA A 274 -0.12 -16.02 21.15
N ARG A 275 -0.32 -17.08 21.96
CA ARG A 275 0.49 -18.30 21.88
C ARG A 275 0.36 -18.99 20.51
N ARG A 276 -0.86 -19.10 19.97
CA ARG A 276 -1.07 -19.64 18.61
C ARG A 276 -0.34 -18.81 17.55
N VAL A 277 -0.35 -17.48 17.66
CA VAL A 277 0.39 -16.62 16.72
C VAL A 277 1.89 -16.86 16.81
N VAL A 278 2.46 -17.08 18.01
CA VAL A 278 3.86 -17.48 18.19
C VAL A 278 4.16 -18.76 17.42
N ASP A 279 3.34 -19.80 17.60
CA ASP A 279 3.51 -21.10 16.94
C ASP A 279 3.38 -20.98 15.42
N LEU A 280 2.38 -20.25 14.95
CA LEU A 280 2.15 -19.99 13.53
C LEU A 280 3.34 -19.29 12.84
N LEU A 281 4.05 -18.40 13.53
CA LEU A 281 5.17 -17.65 12.99
C LEU A 281 6.52 -18.36 13.12
N ALA A 282 6.56 -19.53 13.74
CA ALA A 282 7.78 -20.31 13.83
C ALA A 282 8.41 -20.55 12.46
N GLY A 283 9.71 -20.27 12.35
CA GLY A 283 10.44 -20.42 11.10
C GLY A 283 10.28 -19.29 10.08
N ILE A 284 9.49 -18.24 10.35
CA ILE A 284 9.32 -17.08 9.44
C ILE A 284 10.15 -15.89 9.93
N ASN A 285 10.83 -15.18 9.03
CA ASN A 285 11.48 -13.92 9.35
C ASN A 285 10.44 -12.79 9.34
N ALA A 286 9.65 -12.69 10.39
CA ALA A 286 8.52 -11.79 10.49
C ALA A 286 8.72 -10.65 11.51
N ARG A 287 7.97 -9.56 11.30
CA ARG A 287 7.66 -8.52 12.28
C ARG A 287 6.16 -8.42 12.42
N VAL A 288 5.65 -8.51 13.64
CA VAL A 288 4.23 -8.35 13.92
C VAL A 288 3.93 -6.89 14.23
N ASN A 289 2.89 -6.35 13.61
CA ASN A 289 2.29 -5.09 13.96
C ASN A 289 0.94 -5.38 14.62
N LEU A 290 0.83 -5.18 15.93
CA LEU A 290 -0.45 -5.17 16.63
C LEU A 290 -1.12 -3.83 16.40
N ILE A 291 -2.34 -3.86 15.89
CA ILE A 291 -3.09 -2.67 15.49
C ILE A 291 -4.35 -2.61 16.34
N PRO A 292 -4.47 -1.64 17.28
CA PRO A 292 -5.76 -1.35 17.90
C PRO A 292 -6.80 -1.10 16.80
N HIS A 293 -7.98 -1.72 16.89
CA HIS A 293 -9.01 -1.53 15.87
C HIS A 293 -9.47 -0.06 15.84
N ASN A 294 -9.54 0.52 14.66
CA ASN A 294 -10.13 1.84 14.46
C ASN A 294 -11.62 1.67 14.15
N PRO A 295 -12.52 2.12 15.04
CA PRO A 295 -13.96 1.95 14.83
C PRO A 295 -14.44 2.56 13.51
N ILE A 296 -15.38 1.87 12.87
CA ILE A 296 -16.11 2.35 11.69
C ILE A 296 -17.61 2.28 11.96
N ALA A 297 -18.39 3.22 11.42
CA ALA A 297 -19.81 3.33 11.69
C ALA A 297 -20.63 2.08 11.28
N THR A 298 -20.13 1.32 10.32
CA THR A 298 -20.81 0.16 9.73
C THR A 298 -20.48 -1.18 10.40
N SER A 299 -19.62 -1.19 11.45
CA SER A 299 -19.20 -2.41 12.13
C SER A 299 -19.44 -2.34 13.63
N PRO A 300 -19.99 -3.40 14.26
CA PRO A 300 -20.14 -3.47 15.71
C PRO A 300 -18.83 -3.86 16.43
N LEU A 301 -17.76 -4.16 15.71
CA LEU A 301 -16.49 -4.57 16.27
C LEU A 301 -15.86 -3.43 17.10
N ARG A 302 -15.31 -3.79 18.24
CA ARG A 302 -14.62 -2.87 19.15
C ARG A 302 -13.14 -3.19 19.22
N SER A 303 -12.32 -2.20 19.53
CA SER A 303 -10.91 -2.41 19.81
C SER A 303 -10.72 -3.21 21.09
N ALA A 304 -9.75 -4.10 21.09
CA ALA A 304 -9.24 -4.67 22.34
C ALA A 304 -8.78 -3.55 23.29
N THR A 305 -8.87 -3.82 24.59
CA THR A 305 -8.39 -2.86 25.62
C THR A 305 -6.86 -2.74 25.61
N GLY A 306 -6.33 -1.66 26.15
CA GLY A 306 -4.88 -1.46 26.26
C GLY A 306 -4.20 -2.62 26.98
N ASP A 307 -4.74 -3.07 28.11
CA ASP A 307 -4.19 -4.17 28.90
C ASP A 307 -4.14 -5.48 28.10
N ARG A 308 -5.16 -5.75 27.25
CA ARG A 308 -5.17 -6.94 26.38
C ARG A 308 -4.13 -6.85 25.28
N ILE A 309 -3.96 -5.67 24.69
CA ILE A 309 -2.95 -5.41 23.65
C ILE A 309 -1.55 -5.55 24.25
N ASP A 310 -1.32 -5.00 25.42
CA ASP A 310 -0.03 -5.09 26.12
C ASP A 310 0.28 -6.53 26.56
N GLY A 311 -0.70 -7.26 27.10
CA GLY A 311 -0.56 -8.68 27.44
C GLY A 311 -0.20 -9.53 26.21
N PHE A 312 -0.92 -9.36 25.10
CA PHE A 312 -0.65 -10.04 23.83
C PHE A 312 0.77 -9.72 23.32
N HIS A 313 1.16 -8.43 23.35
CA HIS A 313 2.50 -7.99 22.99
C HIS A 313 3.59 -8.65 23.83
N GLN A 314 3.39 -8.72 25.16
CA GLN A 314 4.35 -9.36 26.07
C GLN A 314 4.54 -10.86 25.77
N VAL A 315 3.46 -11.57 25.45
CA VAL A 315 3.54 -13.00 25.05
C VAL A 315 4.39 -13.16 23.79
N LEU A 316 4.15 -12.33 22.76
CA LEU A 316 4.93 -12.39 21.51
C LEU A 316 6.40 -12.07 21.74
N VAL A 317 6.70 -10.98 22.44
CA VAL A 317 8.08 -10.54 22.70
C VAL A 317 8.80 -11.54 23.62
N GLY A 318 8.13 -12.06 24.63
CA GLY A 318 8.68 -13.10 25.52
C GLY A 318 9.06 -14.39 24.78
N ALA A 319 8.38 -14.69 23.68
CA ALA A 319 8.71 -15.81 22.79
C ALA A 319 9.75 -15.44 21.70
N GLY A 320 10.32 -14.23 21.74
CA GLY A 320 11.32 -13.77 20.77
C GLY A 320 10.77 -13.27 19.42
N VAL A 321 9.45 -13.11 19.31
CA VAL A 321 8.83 -12.54 18.12
C VAL A 321 9.00 -11.03 18.11
N ARG A 322 9.52 -10.47 17.01
CA ARG A 322 9.63 -9.02 16.85
C ARG A 322 8.24 -8.42 16.67
N CYS A 323 7.76 -7.71 17.67
CA CYS A 323 6.40 -7.17 17.73
C CYS A 323 6.41 -5.67 18.07
N MET A 324 5.51 -4.91 17.45
CA MET A 324 5.26 -3.50 17.73
C MET A 324 3.77 -3.24 17.84
N ILE A 325 3.39 -2.38 18.78
CA ILE A 325 2.04 -1.82 18.85
C ILE A 325 2.01 -0.57 17.97
N ARG A 326 1.08 -0.52 17.02
CA ARG A 326 0.93 0.61 16.09
C ARG A 326 -0.02 1.63 16.69
N SER A 327 0.49 2.79 17.06
CA SER A 327 -0.38 3.90 17.45
C SER A 327 -1.23 4.37 16.28
N PRO A 328 -2.54 4.47 16.44
CA PRO A 328 -3.43 5.03 15.42
C PRO A 328 -3.00 6.46 15.04
N ARG A 329 -3.11 6.79 13.76
CA ARG A 329 -2.78 8.11 13.22
C ARG A 329 -3.94 8.63 12.39
N GLY A 330 -4.26 9.93 12.52
CA GLY A 330 -5.32 10.57 11.74
C GLY A 330 -6.73 10.05 12.01
N GLN A 331 -7.02 9.55 13.22
CA GLN A 331 -8.35 9.05 13.57
C GLN A 331 -9.43 10.13 13.50
N ASP A 332 -9.09 11.36 13.89
CA ASP A 332 -9.96 12.54 13.91
C ASP A 332 -10.44 12.96 12.51
N ILE A 333 -9.70 12.57 11.48
CA ILE A 333 -10.04 12.82 10.06
C ILE A 333 -10.41 11.53 9.32
N ALA A 334 -10.68 10.43 10.02
CA ALA A 334 -10.93 9.11 9.45
C ALA A 334 -9.86 8.68 8.43
N ALA A 335 -8.59 8.85 8.77
CA ALA A 335 -7.43 8.49 7.95
C ALA A 335 -6.69 7.24 8.46
N ALA A 336 -7.10 6.67 9.57
CA ALA A 336 -6.47 5.48 10.13
C ALA A 336 -6.81 4.22 9.30
N CYS A 337 -6.00 3.17 9.49
CA CYS A 337 -6.18 1.90 8.79
C CYS A 337 -7.61 1.36 8.93
N GLY A 338 -8.23 1.00 7.82
CA GLY A 338 -9.60 0.49 7.76
C GLY A 338 -10.69 1.57 7.71
N GLN A 339 -10.37 2.86 7.88
CA GLN A 339 -11.35 3.95 7.90
C GLN A 339 -11.57 4.65 6.56
N LEU A 340 -10.72 4.38 5.56
CA LEU A 340 -10.81 5.04 4.25
C LEU A 340 -12.08 4.62 3.52
N ALA A 341 -12.99 5.56 3.35
CA ALA A 341 -14.22 5.38 2.60
C ALA A 341 -14.84 6.75 2.32
N HIS A 342 -14.44 7.38 1.24
CA HIS A 342 -15.13 8.59 0.82
C HIS A 342 -16.53 8.24 0.32
N VAL A 343 -17.53 8.53 1.12
CA VAL A 343 -18.93 8.56 0.69
C VAL A 343 -19.15 9.95 0.09
N ARG A 344 -19.39 10.03 -1.23
CA ARG A 344 -19.93 11.27 -1.81
C ARG A 344 -21.19 11.64 -1.01
N THR A 345 -21.13 12.70 -0.22
CA THR A 345 -22.36 13.41 0.16
C THR A 345 -22.99 13.90 -1.15
N ARG A 346 -24.15 13.31 -1.48
CA ARG A 346 -24.98 13.71 -2.62
C ARG A 346 -25.46 15.14 -2.43
#